data_a60f3b7e715953353d95c53a1841d8fc
#
_entry.id   a60f3b7e715953353d95c53a1841d8fc
#
_cell.length_a   1.000
_cell.length_b   1.000
_cell.length_c   1.000
_cell.angle_alpha   90.00
_cell.angle_beta   90.00
_cell.angle_gamma   90.00
#
_symmetry.space_group_name_H-M   'P 1'
#
loop_
_entity.id
_entity.type
_entity.pdbx_description
1 polymer ?
#
loop_
_entity_poly.entity_id
_entity_poly.type
_entity_poly.pdbx_seq_one_letter_code
_entity_poly.pdbx_strand_id
1 'polypeptide(L)'
;SRPDIIYGETALVDLNRNFIGMRRLKAPEQLSRKSFRMGMLVCHQAFIAKRSIAPNYDLAYRFSSDFDWCIKCMRSAQTLFNTHQILINYLNEGATTKNRKASLQERYNIMVKYYGKTTVKILHIWFAIRFLFAKIFKKNA
;
A
#
# COMPACT_ATOMS: atom_id res chain seq x y z
N SER A 1 26.36 -3.66 2.58
CA SER A 1 25.85 -3.21 1.27
C SER A 1 24.56 -2.42 1.49
N ARG A 2 24.27 -1.44 0.63
CA ARG A 2 23.03 -0.66 0.71
C ARG A 2 21.85 -1.54 0.27
N PRO A 3 20.72 -1.60 1.02
CA PRO A 3 19.55 -2.39 0.64
C PRO A 3 18.94 -1.87 -0.67
N ASP A 4 18.24 -2.75 -1.38
CA ASP A 4 17.55 -2.38 -2.63
C ASP A 4 16.28 -1.58 -2.36
N ILE A 5 15.60 -1.88 -1.24
CA ILE A 5 14.43 -1.15 -0.78
C ILE A 5 14.57 -0.85 0.71
N ILE A 6 14.27 0.40 1.07
CA ILE A 6 14.10 0.85 2.45
C ILE A 6 12.64 1.23 2.63
N TYR A 7 12.01 0.83 3.73
CA TYR A 7 10.63 1.16 4.02
C TYR A 7 10.38 1.42 5.50
N GLY A 8 9.25 2.01 5.81
CA GLY A 8 8.88 2.32 7.19
C GLY A 8 7.41 2.68 7.33
N GLU A 9 7.08 3.26 8.46
CA GLU A 9 5.72 3.63 8.86
C GLU A 9 5.30 5.00 8.33
N THR A 10 4.00 5.22 8.35
CA THR A 10 3.38 6.48 7.94
C THR A 10 2.45 6.97 9.04
N ALA A 11 2.70 8.19 9.51
CA ALA A 11 1.79 8.92 10.39
C ALA A 11 0.75 9.69 9.56
N LEU A 12 -0.42 9.88 10.14
CA LEU A 12 -1.45 10.75 9.61
C LEU A 12 -1.42 12.09 10.35
N VAL A 13 -1.51 13.18 9.61
CA VAL A 13 -1.55 14.55 10.15
C VAL A 13 -2.72 15.32 9.57
N ASP A 14 -3.18 16.34 10.32
CA ASP A 14 -4.17 17.30 9.87
C ASP A 14 -3.55 18.44 9.03
N LEU A 15 -4.36 19.42 8.60
CA LEU A 15 -3.92 20.59 7.83
C LEU A 15 -2.90 21.46 8.59
N ASN A 16 -2.92 21.43 9.91
CA ASN A 16 -1.98 22.14 10.76
C ASN A 16 -0.72 21.32 11.08
N ARG A 17 -0.58 20.14 10.44
CA ARG A 17 0.49 19.16 10.65
C ARG A 17 0.52 18.52 12.04
N ASN A 18 -0.59 18.59 12.78
CA ASN A 18 -0.71 17.89 14.05
C ASN A 18 -0.91 16.38 13.79
N PHE A 19 -0.28 15.57 14.61
CA PHE A 19 -0.42 14.11 14.55
C PHE A 19 -1.86 13.71 14.93
N ILE A 20 -2.51 12.93 14.04
CA ILE A 20 -3.87 12.40 14.26
C ILE A 20 -3.81 10.91 14.66
N GLY A 21 -2.85 10.17 14.14
CA GLY A 21 -2.72 8.74 14.38
C GLY A 21 -1.79 8.08 13.36
N MET A 22 -1.66 6.77 13.47
CA MET A 22 -0.93 5.97 12.49
C MET A 22 -1.84 5.56 11.33
N ARG A 23 -1.27 5.38 10.16
CA ARG A 23 -1.98 4.81 9.01
C ARG A 23 -2.54 3.43 9.38
N ARG A 24 -3.77 3.14 8.94
CA ARG A 24 -4.48 1.89 9.27
C ARG A 24 -3.73 0.62 8.84
N LEU A 25 -3.17 0.64 7.64
CA LEU A 25 -2.30 -0.45 7.18
C LEU A 25 -0.88 -0.15 7.65
N LYS A 26 -0.35 -1.05 8.47
CA LYS A 26 1.00 -0.96 9.01
C LYS A 26 2.01 -1.66 8.11
N ALA A 27 3.22 -1.15 8.09
CA ALA A 27 4.33 -1.81 7.43
C ALA A 27 4.60 -3.17 8.11
N PRO A 28 4.66 -4.28 7.35
CA PRO A 28 4.97 -5.57 7.94
C PRO A 28 6.43 -5.61 8.38
N GLU A 29 6.73 -6.43 9.40
CA GLU A 29 8.10 -6.65 9.85
C GLU A 29 9.00 -7.10 8.69
N GLN A 30 8.51 -8.04 7.90
CA GLN A 30 9.17 -8.51 6.69
C GLN A 30 8.28 -8.30 5.47
N LEU A 31 8.64 -7.33 4.65
CA LEU A 31 8.00 -7.08 3.38
C LEU A 31 8.47 -8.12 2.34
N SER A 32 7.54 -8.71 1.61
CA SER A 32 7.81 -9.73 0.59
C SER A 32 7.09 -9.42 -0.72
N ARG A 33 7.45 -10.11 -1.78
CA ARG A 33 6.75 -10.02 -3.09
C ARG A 33 5.24 -10.29 -2.98
N LYS A 34 4.84 -11.12 -2.01
CA LYS A 34 3.44 -11.47 -1.78
C LYS A 34 2.69 -10.47 -0.90
N SER A 35 3.39 -9.57 -0.23
CA SER A 35 2.77 -8.63 0.73
C SER A 35 1.75 -7.72 0.07
N PHE A 36 2.01 -7.26 -1.15
CA PHE A 36 1.11 -6.33 -1.86
C PHE A 36 -0.20 -6.94 -2.33
N ARG A 37 -0.37 -8.27 -2.30
CA ARG A 37 -1.69 -8.89 -2.51
C ARG A 37 -2.67 -8.60 -1.37
N MET A 38 -2.18 -8.16 -0.21
CA MET A 38 -2.99 -7.68 0.91
C MET A 38 -3.31 -6.18 0.83
N GLY A 39 -2.99 -5.54 -0.28
CA GLY A 39 -3.14 -4.11 -0.53
C GLY A 39 -1.83 -3.33 -0.35
N MET A 40 -1.94 -2.01 -0.27
CA MET A 40 -0.80 -1.11 -0.10
C MET A 40 -0.35 -1.07 1.37
N LEU A 41 0.29 -2.14 1.85
CA LEU A 41 0.71 -2.26 3.26
C LEU A 41 1.70 -1.17 3.67
N VAL A 42 2.58 -0.78 2.76
CA VAL A 42 3.50 0.35 2.93
C VAL A 42 3.02 1.52 2.05
N CYS A 43 2.94 2.72 2.58
CA CYS A 43 2.68 3.91 1.77
C CYS A 43 3.81 4.07 0.75
N HIS A 44 3.48 4.36 -0.52
CA HIS A 44 4.52 4.50 -1.56
C HIS A 44 5.55 5.59 -1.23
N GLN A 45 5.17 6.64 -0.50
CA GLN A 45 6.08 7.69 -0.04
C GLN A 45 7.04 7.22 1.06
N ALA A 46 6.66 6.17 1.82
CA ALA A 46 7.50 5.51 2.81
C ALA A 46 8.20 4.24 2.25
N PHE A 47 8.29 4.15 0.93
CA PHE A 47 8.89 3.04 0.19
C PHE A 47 9.94 3.59 -0.77
N ILE A 48 11.20 3.43 -0.43
CA ILE A 48 12.35 4.01 -1.13
C ILE A 48 13.11 2.90 -1.83
N ALA A 49 13.09 2.92 -3.16
CA ALA A 49 13.79 1.93 -3.98
C ALA A 49 15.08 2.50 -4.57
N LYS A 50 16.11 1.65 -4.66
CA LYS A 50 17.35 1.95 -5.39
C LYS A 50 17.04 2.30 -6.84
N ARG A 51 17.65 3.33 -7.38
CA ARG A 51 17.40 3.78 -8.77
C ARG A 51 17.63 2.66 -9.79
N SER A 52 18.58 1.78 -9.57
CA SER A 52 18.92 0.68 -10.48
C SER A 52 17.82 -0.38 -10.64
N ILE A 53 16.92 -0.51 -9.66
CA ILE A 53 15.79 -1.45 -9.71
C ILE A 53 14.45 -0.76 -9.92
N ALA A 54 14.41 0.57 -9.88
CA ALA A 54 13.19 1.36 -10.00
C ALA A 54 12.81 1.52 -11.48
N PRO A 55 11.72 0.89 -11.96
CA PRO A 55 11.23 1.08 -13.32
C PRO A 55 10.57 2.45 -13.49
N ASN A 56 10.23 2.82 -14.70
CA ASN A 56 9.33 3.95 -14.94
C ASN A 56 7.92 3.62 -14.48
N TYR A 57 7.16 4.66 -14.10
CA TYR A 57 5.74 4.53 -13.81
C TYR A 57 4.97 4.15 -15.09
N ASP A 58 3.98 3.28 -14.93
CA ASP A 58 3.03 2.97 -15.99
C ASP A 58 1.93 4.02 -16.00
N LEU A 59 1.98 4.92 -16.98
CA LEU A 59 1.05 6.05 -17.10
C LEU A 59 -0.35 5.63 -17.60
N ALA A 60 -0.55 4.35 -17.95
CA ALA A 60 -1.88 3.81 -18.24
C ALA A 60 -2.75 3.77 -16.96
N TYR A 61 -2.12 3.70 -15.78
CA TYR A 61 -2.83 3.80 -14.49
C TYR A 61 -2.87 5.26 -14.03
N ARG A 62 -4.07 5.80 -13.93
CA ARG A 62 -4.28 7.19 -13.53
C ARG A 62 -4.17 7.41 -12.02
N PHE A 63 -4.63 6.45 -11.22
CA PHE A 63 -4.77 6.58 -9.76
C PHE A 63 -3.89 5.64 -8.95
N SER A 64 -3.37 4.59 -9.55
CA SER A 64 -2.69 3.50 -8.82
C SER A 64 -1.37 3.07 -9.50
N SER A 65 -0.74 3.96 -10.27
CA SER A 65 0.58 3.72 -10.88
C SER A 65 1.67 3.49 -9.83
N ASP A 66 1.53 4.11 -8.66
CA ASP A 66 2.40 3.89 -7.48
C ASP A 66 2.32 2.45 -6.97
N PHE A 67 1.12 1.88 -6.95
CA PHE A 67 0.90 0.50 -6.53
C PHE A 67 1.56 -0.51 -7.50
N ASP A 68 1.36 -0.33 -8.80
CA ASP A 68 2.02 -1.11 -9.84
C ASP A 68 3.56 -0.98 -9.74
N TRP A 69 4.05 0.24 -9.53
CA TRP A 69 5.47 0.53 -9.41
C TRP A 69 6.11 -0.16 -8.20
N CYS A 70 5.47 -0.10 -7.03
CA CYS A 70 5.95 -0.79 -5.83
C CYS A 70 6.06 -2.30 -6.05
N ILE A 71 5.05 -2.92 -6.71
CA ILE A 71 5.09 -4.36 -7.03
C ILE A 71 6.25 -4.67 -7.98
N LYS A 72 6.48 -3.85 -9.00
CA LYS A 72 7.62 -4.02 -9.92
C LYS A 72 8.96 -3.91 -9.20
N CYS A 73 9.12 -2.92 -8.32
CA CYS A 73 10.33 -2.79 -7.49
C CYS A 73 10.55 -4.03 -6.62
N MET A 74 9.51 -4.53 -5.96
CA MET A 74 9.58 -5.76 -5.14
C MET A 74 9.96 -7.00 -5.94
N ARG A 75 9.61 -7.08 -7.22
CA ARG A 75 10.00 -8.19 -8.09
C ARG A 75 11.48 -8.18 -8.43
N SER A 76 12.09 -7.02 -8.49
CA SER A 76 13.51 -6.82 -8.82
C SER A 76 14.42 -6.78 -7.59
N ALA A 77 13.87 -6.46 -6.42
CA ALA A 77 14.63 -6.35 -5.18
C ALA A 77 15.09 -7.70 -4.63
N GLN A 78 16.28 -7.73 -4.08
CA GLN A 78 16.86 -8.86 -3.35
C GLN A 78 16.99 -8.57 -1.85
N THR A 79 17.27 -7.33 -1.49
CA THR A 79 17.50 -6.91 -0.12
C THR A 79 16.56 -5.77 0.29
N LEU A 80 15.90 -5.97 1.45
CA LEU A 80 14.97 -5.00 2.01
C LEU A 80 15.37 -4.64 3.43
N PHE A 81 15.10 -3.41 3.84
CA PHE A 81 15.38 -2.90 5.17
C PHE A 81 14.16 -2.17 5.73
N ASN A 82 13.63 -2.67 6.84
CA ASN A 82 12.61 -1.97 7.61
C ASN A 82 13.29 -1.02 8.59
N THR A 83 12.99 0.26 8.51
CA THR A 83 13.56 1.27 9.42
C THR A 83 12.91 1.24 10.81
N HIS A 84 11.72 0.63 10.96
CA HIS A 84 10.89 0.69 12.16
C HIS A 84 10.56 2.13 12.61
N GLN A 85 10.65 3.08 11.69
CA GLN A 85 10.46 4.50 11.97
C GLN A 85 9.35 5.08 11.09
N ILE A 86 8.75 6.17 11.56
CA ILE A 86 7.84 6.99 10.74
C ILE A 86 8.69 7.76 9.74
N LEU A 87 8.56 7.41 8.47
CA LEU A 87 9.28 8.09 7.38
C LEU A 87 8.48 9.24 6.78
N ILE A 88 7.15 9.19 6.88
CA ILE A 88 6.25 10.13 6.19
C ILE A 88 5.12 10.57 7.11
N ASN A 89 4.83 11.86 7.09
CA ASN A 89 3.63 12.46 7.61
C ASN A 89 2.65 12.69 6.45
N TYR A 90 1.59 11.89 6.41
CA TYR A 90 0.59 11.92 5.34
C TYR A 90 -0.59 12.79 5.72
N LEU A 91 -0.93 13.77 4.89
CA LEU A 91 -2.12 14.59 5.10
C LEU A 91 -3.39 13.76 4.88
N ASN A 92 -4.23 13.68 5.91
CA ASN A 92 -5.45 12.84 5.89
C ASN A 92 -6.60 13.43 5.04
N GLU A 93 -6.37 14.52 4.35
CA GLU A 93 -7.31 15.16 3.44
C GLU A 93 -6.82 15.01 2.00
N GLY A 94 -7.33 14.06 1.26
CA GLY A 94 -6.84 13.80 -0.09
C GLY A 94 -7.91 13.72 -1.17
N ALA A 95 -7.51 14.06 -2.39
CA ALA A 95 -8.29 13.96 -3.63
C ALA A 95 -8.78 12.53 -3.95
N THR A 96 -8.28 11.53 -3.24
CA THR A 96 -8.59 10.11 -3.43
C THR A 96 -10.05 9.76 -3.12
N THR A 97 -10.74 10.55 -2.32
CA THR A 97 -12.15 10.32 -1.97
C THR A 97 -13.09 10.50 -3.15
N LYS A 98 -12.83 11.45 -4.03
CA LYS A 98 -13.68 11.73 -5.21
C LYS A 98 -13.57 10.64 -6.30
N ASN A 99 -12.43 9.97 -6.40
CA ASN A 99 -12.14 8.95 -7.41
C ASN A 99 -11.94 7.55 -6.83
N ARG A 100 -12.47 7.30 -5.64
CA ARG A 100 -12.24 6.05 -4.90
C ARG A 100 -12.60 4.79 -5.68
N LYS A 101 -13.75 4.80 -6.39
CA LYS A 101 -14.21 3.64 -7.17
C LYS A 101 -13.23 3.32 -8.31
N ALA A 102 -12.79 4.32 -9.06
CA ALA A 102 -11.84 4.15 -10.17
C ALA A 102 -10.48 3.66 -9.65
N SER A 103 -9.98 4.25 -8.56
CA SER A 103 -8.73 3.81 -7.93
C SER A 103 -8.78 2.36 -7.43
N LEU A 104 -9.89 1.96 -6.81
CA LEU A 104 -10.09 0.57 -6.37
C LEU A 104 -10.16 -0.40 -7.53
N GLN A 105 -10.79 -0.02 -8.64
CA GLN A 105 -10.85 -0.84 -9.85
C GLN A 105 -9.47 -1.00 -10.49
N GLU A 106 -8.68 0.06 -10.58
CA GLU A 106 -7.30 -0.03 -11.06
C GLU A 106 -6.46 -0.95 -10.19
N ARG A 107 -6.53 -0.81 -8.84
CA ARG A 107 -5.83 -1.70 -7.90
C ARG A 107 -6.23 -3.16 -8.09
N TYR A 108 -7.52 -3.42 -8.23
CA TYR A 108 -8.01 -4.77 -8.50
C TYR A 108 -7.38 -5.34 -9.78
N ASN A 109 -7.37 -4.58 -10.86
CA ASN A 109 -6.80 -5.00 -12.14
C ASN A 109 -5.28 -5.26 -12.03
N ILE A 110 -4.56 -4.40 -11.32
CA ILE A 110 -3.13 -4.57 -11.03
C ILE A 110 -2.90 -5.86 -10.22
N MET A 111 -3.68 -6.08 -9.17
CA MET A 111 -3.58 -7.29 -8.35
C MET A 111 -3.85 -8.55 -9.18
N VAL A 112 -4.86 -8.54 -10.04
CA VAL A 112 -5.17 -9.66 -10.95
C VAL A 112 -4.00 -9.94 -11.89
N LYS A 113 -3.39 -8.90 -12.44
CA LYS A 113 -2.22 -9.00 -13.33
C LYS A 113 -1.05 -9.73 -12.68
N TYR A 114 -0.76 -9.44 -11.40
CA TYR A 114 0.42 -9.99 -10.71
C TYR A 114 0.17 -11.26 -9.89
N TYR A 115 -1.05 -11.43 -9.37
CA TYR A 115 -1.37 -12.51 -8.42
C TYR A 115 -2.43 -13.48 -8.91
N GLY A 116 -3.04 -13.23 -10.06
CA GLY A 116 -4.07 -14.07 -10.67
C GLY A 116 -5.48 -13.78 -10.16
N LYS A 117 -6.47 -13.97 -11.05
CA LYS A 117 -7.87 -13.62 -10.81
C LYS A 117 -8.50 -14.39 -9.65
N THR A 118 -8.22 -15.69 -9.54
CA THR A 118 -8.78 -16.54 -8.48
C THR A 118 -8.29 -16.15 -7.10
N THR A 119 -6.97 -15.97 -6.96
CA THR A 119 -6.35 -15.50 -5.70
C THR A 119 -6.92 -14.16 -5.27
N VAL A 120 -7.03 -13.21 -6.20
CA VAL A 120 -7.53 -11.87 -5.90
C VAL A 120 -8.99 -11.87 -5.51
N LYS A 121 -9.83 -12.69 -6.16
CA LYS A 121 -11.26 -12.85 -5.76
C LYS A 121 -11.39 -13.38 -4.34
N ILE A 122 -10.65 -14.43 -3.99
CA ILE A 122 -10.67 -15.02 -2.64
C ILE A 122 -10.24 -13.98 -1.59
N LEU A 123 -9.17 -13.24 -1.86
CA LEU A 123 -8.70 -12.18 -0.95
C LEU A 123 -9.72 -11.06 -0.78
N HIS A 124 -10.42 -10.65 -1.85
CA HIS A 124 -11.45 -9.62 -1.75
C HIS A 124 -12.68 -10.08 -0.97
N ILE A 125 -13.08 -11.35 -1.08
CA ILE A 125 -14.12 -11.94 -0.23
C ILE A 125 -13.67 -11.89 1.24
N TRP A 126 -12.43 -12.26 1.52
CA TRP A 126 -11.87 -12.16 2.86
C TRP A 126 -11.84 -10.72 3.41
N PHE A 127 -11.46 -9.73 2.59
CA PHE A 127 -11.49 -8.33 2.98
C PHE A 127 -12.90 -7.85 3.30
N ALA A 128 -13.90 -8.27 2.51
CA ALA A 128 -15.30 -7.95 2.75
C ALA A 128 -15.80 -8.54 4.08
N ILE A 129 -15.47 -9.80 4.36
CA ILE A 129 -15.79 -10.47 5.63
C ILE A 129 -15.17 -9.71 6.81
N ARG A 130 -13.88 -9.40 6.75
CA ARG A 130 -13.20 -8.62 7.81
C ARG A 130 -13.84 -7.26 8.03
N PHE A 131 -14.24 -6.58 6.96
CA PHE A 131 -14.91 -5.29 7.06
C PHE A 131 -16.29 -5.38 7.72
N LEU A 132 -17.07 -6.42 7.41
CA LEU A 132 -18.37 -6.69 8.05
C LEU A 132 -18.19 -6.98 9.55
N PHE A 133 -17.26 -7.86 9.92
CA PHE A 133 -16.97 -8.14 11.32
C PHE A 133 -16.54 -6.88 12.08
N ALA A 134 -15.65 -6.06 11.52
CA ALA A 134 -15.22 -4.81 12.14
C ALA A 134 -16.38 -3.83 12.37
N LYS A 135 -17.37 -3.77 11.45
CA LYS A 135 -18.60 -2.98 11.62
C LYS A 135 -19.48 -3.50 12.77
N ILE A 136 -19.65 -4.81 12.85
CA ILE A 136 -20.49 -5.45 13.89
C ILE A 136 -19.87 -5.18 15.28
N PHE A 137 -18.58 -5.39 15.45
CA PHE A 137 -17.90 -5.17 16.72
C PHE A 137 -17.84 -3.68 17.13
N LYS A 138 -17.72 -2.74 16.19
CA LYS A 138 -17.81 -1.31 16.50
C LYS A 138 -19.22 -0.85 16.91
N LYS A 139 -20.26 -1.56 16.47
CA LYS A 139 -21.65 -1.22 16.80
C LYS A 139 -22.06 -1.77 18.16
N ASN A 140 -21.32 -2.77 18.68
CA ASN A 140 -21.56 -3.40 19.98
C ASN A 140 -20.59 -2.94 21.09
N ALA A 141 -19.72 -2.00 20.76
CA ALA A 141 -18.84 -1.30 21.70
C ALA A 141 -19.32 0.14 21.88
#